data_e0d4c513c09482bb76ba3d419b7d7c11
#
_entry.id   e0d4c513c09482bb76ba3d419b7d7c11
#
_cell.length_a   1.000
_cell.length_b   1.000
_cell.length_c   1.000
_cell.angle_alpha   90.00
_cell.angle_beta   90.00
_cell.angle_gamma   90.00
#
_symmetry.space_group_name_H-M   'P 1'
#
loop_
_entity.id
_entity.type
_entity.pdbx_description
1 polymer ?
#
loop_
_entity_poly.entity_id
_entity_poly.type
_entity_poly.pdbx_seq_one_letter_code
_entity_poly.pdbx_strand_id
1 'polypeptide(L)'
;MLRLTQLLAFIAAYIALDWASYLHPLHGLNITLWNPAPALGLVLWMRFGRVTALPWFLAIMIGEFAIRSMPAAFFLTVILSAVLTIGYGFIGELLRKRLPDGEVFGDRTRLTTWLSIIGIGTLANSLIYISLLSLTGLLPEGDRIEGLIRFWVGD
;
A
#
# COMPACT_ATOMS: atom_id res chain seq x y z
N MET A 1 -12.16 20.00 1.64
CA MET A 1 -12.94 18.80 1.31
C MET A 1 -12.45 18.23 -0.02
N LEU A 2 -12.28 16.91 -0.11
CA LEU A 2 -12.00 16.24 -1.38
C LEU A 2 -13.21 16.34 -2.31
N ARG A 3 -13.02 16.80 -3.54
CA ARG A 3 -14.07 16.82 -4.56
C ARG A 3 -14.22 15.43 -5.17
N LEU A 4 -15.42 15.07 -5.61
CA LEU A 4 -15.67 13.76 -6.25
C LEU A 4 -14.72 13.51 -7.43
N THR A 5 -14.45 14.53 -8.24
CA THR A 5 -13.50 14.44 -9.36
C THR A 5 -12.07 14.07 -8.92
N GLN A 6 -11.62 14.58 -7.77
CA GLN A 6 -10.31 14.26 -7.21
C GLN A 6 -10.26 12.82 -6.70
N LEU A 7 -11.35 12.32 -6.12
CA LEU A 7 -11.47 10.92 -5.68
C LEU A 7 -11.44 9.97 -6.86
N LEU A 8 -12.22 10.25 -7.90
CA LEU A 8 -12.23 9.43 -9.11
C LEU A 8 -10.87 9.44 -9.82
N ALA A 9 -10.23 10.61 -9.93
CA ALA A 9 -8.89 10.73 -10.49
C ALA A 9 -7.85 9.95 -9.68
N PHE A 10 -7.93 9.98 -8.34
CA PHE A 10 -7.07 9.18 -7.47
C PHE A 10 -7.25 7.69 -7.71
N ILE A 11 -8.50 7.20 -7.69
CA ILE A 11 -8.79 5.77 -7.89
C ILE A 11 -8.27 5.32 -9.26
N ALA A 12 -8.55 6.09 -10.32
CA ALA A 12 -8.08 5.78 -11.66
C ALA A 12 -6.54 5.76 -11.77
N ALA A 13 -5.87 6.75 -11.18
CA ALA A 13 -4.40 6.81 -11.16
C ALA A 13 -3.79 5.67 -10.33
N TYR A 14 -4.38 5.34 -9.19
CA TYR A 14 -3.96 4.22 -8.35
C TYR A 14 -4.04 2.91 -9.11
N ILE A 15 -5.18 2.62 -9.75
CA ILE A 15 -5.38 1.39 -10.55
C ILE A 15 -4.42 1.35 -11.74
N ALA A 16 -4.19 2.48 -12.42
CA ALA A 16 -3.24 2.54 -13.53
C ALA A 16 -1.80 2.24 -13.10
N LEU A 17 -1.36 2.78 -11.95
CA LEU A 17 -0.05 2.49 -11.37
C LEU A 17 0.06 1.04 -10.90
N ASP A 18 -0.95 0.53 -10.25
CA ASP A 18 -1.03 -0.85 -9.79
C ASP A 18 -0.98 -1.84 -10.98
N TRP A 19 -1.74 -1.57 -12.04
CA TRP A 19 -1.69 -2.35 -13.28
C TRP A 19 -0.30 -2.29 -13.96
N ALA A 20 0.30 -1.11 -14.04
CA ALA A 20 1.62 -0.94 -14.64
C ALA A 20 2.72 -1.64 -13.84
N SER A 21 2.54 -1.81 -12.54
CA SER A 21 3.49 -2.49 -11.64
C SER A 21 3.27 -3.99 -11.55
N TYR A 22 2.16 -4.52 -12.06
CA TYR A 22 1.81 -5.94 -12.00
C TYR A 22 2.63 -6.77 -12.99
N LEU A 23 3.96 -6.68 -12.87
CA LEU A 23 4.94 -7.40 -13.66
C LEU A 23 5.55 -8.52 -12.81
N HIS A 24 5.49 -9.75 -13.30
CA HIS A 24 6.02 -10.93 -12.62
C HIS A 24 5.57 -11.08 -11.15
N PRO A 25 4.25 -11.06 -10.88
CA PRO A 25 3.74 -11.19 -9.52
C PRO A 25 4.06 -12.57 -8.94
N LEU A 26 4.35 -12.65 -7.66
CA LEU A 26 4.56 -13.90 -6.97
C LEU A 26 3.20 -14.60 -6.75
N HIS A 27 3.01 -15.79 -7.31
CA HIS A 27 1.75 -16.58 -7.25
C HIS A 27 0.49 -15.82 -7.69
N GLY A 28 0.60 -14.80 -8.53
CA GLY A 28 -0.54 -13.97 -8.93
C GLY A 28 -1.07 -13.04 -7.82
N LEU A 29 -0.35 -12.95 -6.70
CA LEU A 29 -0.69 -12.09 -5.57
C LEU A 29 -0.18 -10.64 -5.80
N ASN A 30 -0.61 -9.72 -4.93
CA ASN A 30 -0.08 -8.36 -4.91
C ASN A 30 1.35 -8.31 -4.30
N ILE A 31 2.25 -9.10 -4.84
CA ILE A 31 3.66 -9.18 -4.43
C ILE A 31 4.52 -8.96 -5.66
N THR A 32 4.95 -7.74 -5.88
CA THR A 32 5.74 -7.32 -7.03
C THR A 32 7.05 -6.66 -6.59
N LEU A 33 8.03 -6.55 -7.49
CA LEU A 33 9.33 -5.92 -7.20
C LEU A 33 9.27 -4.38 -7.22
N TRP A 34 8.19 -3.82 -7.72
CA TRP A 34 7.98 -2.38 -7.84
C TRP A 34 6.50 -2.08 -7.80
N ASN A 35 6.06 -1.27 -6.85
CA ASN A 35 4.66 -0.90 -6.67
C ASN A 35 4.53 0.57 -6.22
N PRO A 36 4.42 1.51 -7.15
CA PRO A 36 4.31 2.93 -6.81
C PRO A 36 2.91 3.34 -6.34
N ALA A 37 1.92 2.48 -6.45
CA ALA A 37 0.54 2.82 -6.10
C ALA A 37 0.37 3.22 -4.61
N PRO A 38 0.97 2.52 -3.62
CA PRO A 38 0.92 2.94 -2.22
C PRO A 38 1.49 4.34 -1.97
N ALA A 39 2.55 4.73 -2.68
CA ALA A 39 3.13 6.08 -2.55
C ALA A 39 2.11 7.17 -2.93
N LEU A 40 1.31 6.96 -3.98
CA LEU A 40 0.22 7.87 -4.34
C LEU A 40 -0.82 7.98 -3.21
N GLY A 41 -1.17 6.86 -2.59
CA GLY A 41 -2.05 6.81 -1.42
C GLY A 41 -1.51 7.58 -0.22
N LEU A 42 -0.20 7.43 0.08
CA LEU A 42 0.48 8.16 1.15
C LEU A 42 0.45 9.67 0.91
N VAL A 43 0.74 10.13 -0.31
CA VAL A 43 0.66 11.55 -0.67
C VAL A 43 -0.75 12.11 -0.44
N LEU A 44 -1.78 11.36 -0.85
CA LEU A 44 -3.16 11.77 -0.63
C LEU A 44 -3.50 11.82 0.86
N TRP A 45 -3.04 10.82 1.63
CA TRP A 45 -3.25 10.77 3.08
C TRP A 45 -2.57 11.93 3.81
N MET A 46 -1.32 12.24 3.46
CA MET A 46 -0.60 13.38 4.03
C MET A 46 -1.37 14.69 3.80
N ARG A 47 -1.97 14.85 2.63
CA ARG A 47 -2.71 16.07 2.25
C ARG A 47 -4.08 16.17 2.89
N PHE A 48 -4.86 15.09 2.94
CA PHE A 48 -6.28 15.10 3.29
C PHE A 48 -6.60 14.30 4.56
N GLY A 49 -5.67 13.46 5.03
CA GLY A 49 -5.83 12.64 6.24
C GLY A 49 -6.82 11.49 6.07
N ARG A 50 -7.45 11.11 7.17
CA ARG A 50 -8.27 9.89 7.28
C ARG A 50 -9.46 9.79 6.34
N VAL A 51 -9.94 10.90 5.78
CA VAL A 51 -11.03 10.88 4.79
C VAL A 51 -10.65 10.16 3.50
N THR A 52 -9.36 9.91 3.29
CA THR A 52 -8.84 9.17 2.14
C THR A 52 -8.85 7.65 2.32
N ALA A 53 -9.13 7.16 3.52
CA ALA A 53 -9.10 5.72 3.82
C ALA A 53 -10.08 4.93 2.93
N LEU A 54 -11.32 5.38 2.81
CA LEU A 54 -12.32 4.70 2.00
C LEU A 54 -11.98 4.69 0.51
N PRO A 55 -11.65 5.83 -0.15
CA PRO A 55 -11.21 5.79 -1.55
C PRO A 55 -9.98 4.92 -1.78
N TRP A 56 -9.04 4.89 -0.85
CA TRP A 56 -7.85 4.05 -0.97
C TRP A 56 -8.20 2.57 -0.85
N PHE A 57 -9.02 2.20 0.14
CA PHE A 57 -9.53 0.84 0.27
C PHE A 57 -10.26 0.38 -1.01
N LEU A 58 -11.13 1.23 -1.57
CA LEU A 58 -11.84 0.93 -2.82
C LEU A 58 -10.89 0.77 -4.00
N ALA A 59 -9.83 1.58 -4.09
CA ALA A 59 -8.83 1.46 -5.14
C ALA A 59 -8.08 0.11 -5.07
N ILE A 60 -7.69 -0.33 -3.85
CA ILE A 60 -7.07 -1.65 -3.64
C ILE A 60 -8.06 -2.76 -4.03
N MET A 61 -9.30 -2.70 -3.55
CA MET A 61 -10.33 -3.69 -3.89
C MET A 61 -10.56 -3.80 -5.40
N ILE A 62 -10.66 -2.67 -6.10
CA ILE A 62 -10.83 -2.67 -7.57
C ILE A 62 -9.61 -3.30 -8.25
N GLY A 63 -8.39 -3.03 -7.76
CA GLY A 63 -7.16 -3.67 -8.25
C GLY A 63 -7.20 -5.20 -8.10
N GLU A 64 -7.63 -5.71 -6.95
CA GLU A 64 -7.78 -7.16 -6.72
C GLU A 64 -8.78 -7.79 -7.70
N PHE A 65 -9.87 -7.08 -8.02
CA PHE A 65 -10.86 -7.56 -8.98
C PHE A 65 -10.39 -7.45 -10.44
N ALA A 66 -9.95 -6.26 -10.84
CA ALA A 66 -9.73 -5.93 -12.25
C ALA A 66 -8.37 -6.42 -12.77
N ILE A 67 -7.35 -6.49 -11.89
CA ILE A 67 -5.98 -6.81 -12.29
C ILE A 67 -5.63 -8.27 -11.93
N ARG A 68 -6.00 -8.71 -10.71
CA ARG A 68 -5.58 -10.01 -10.14
C ARG A 68 -6.65 -11.09 -10.23
N SER A 69 -7.84 -10.76 -10.72
CA SER A 69 -8.99 -11.71 -10.83
C SER A 69 -9.32 -12.40 -9.50
N MET A 70 -9.11 -11.71 -8.38
CA MET A 70 -9.37 -12.18 -7.01
C MET A 70 -8.71 -13.53 -6.69
N PRO A 71 -7.42 -13.59 -6.43
CA PRO A 71 -6.73 -14.84 -6.08
C PRO A 71 -7.22 -15.42 -4.74
N ALA A 72 -7.84 -14.63 -3.90
CA ALA A 72 -8.42 -15.02 -2.62
C ALA A 72 -9.96 -14.99 -2.65
N ALA A 73 -10.60 -15.73 -1.70
CA ALA A 73 -12.03 -15.61 -1.48
C ALA A 73 -12.42 -14.16 -1.15
N PHE A 74 -13.61 -13.72 -1.57
CA PHE A 74 -14.06 -12.32 -1.43
C PHE A 74 -13.86 -11.76 -0.01
N PHE A 75 -14.28 -12.50 1.02
CA PHE A 75 -14.15 -12.05 2.41
C PHE A 75 -12.67 -11.85 2.82
N LEU A 76 -11.80 -12.76 2.39
CA LEU A 76 -10.37 -12.65 2.65
C LEU A 76 -9.75 -11.47 1.90
N THR A 77 -10.16 -11.23 0.66
CA THR A 77 -9.74 -10.05 -0.12
C THR A 77 -10.12 -8.75 0.59
N VAL A 78 -11.33 -8.67 1.15
CA VAL A 78 -11.76 -7.52 1.97
C VAL A 78 -10.85 -7.31 3.17
N ILE A 79 -10.53 -8.38 3.92
CA ILE A 79 -9.64 -8.32 5.08
C ILE A 79 -8.24 -7.87 4.68
N LEU A 80 -7.66 -8.47 3.66
CA LEU A 80 -6.31 -8.14 3.18
C LEU A 80 -6.22 -6.69 2.70
N SER A 81 -7.22 -6.22 1.95
CA SER A 81 -7.32 -4.83 1.49
C SER A 81 -7.48 -3.85 2.66
N ALA A 82 -8.25 -4.22 3.69
CA ALA A 82 -8.40 -3.43 4.90
C ALA A 82 -7.08 -3.34 5.69
N VAL A 83 -6.35 -4.44 5.83
CA VAL A 83 -5.04 -4.49 6.48
C VAL A 83 -4.05 -3.57 5.78
N LEU A 84 -3.97 -3.62 4.45
CA LEU A 84 -3.11 -2.73 3.67
C LEU A 84 -3.51 -1.26 3.86
N THR A 85 -4.80 -0.95 3.76
CA THR A 85 -5.30 0.42 3.94
C THR A 85 -5.00 0.97 5.33
N ILE A 86 -5.17 0.16 6.37
CA ILE A 86 -4.89 0.55 7.76
C ILE A 86 -3.39 0.73 7.96
N GLY A 87 -2.56 -0.20 7.47
CA GLY A 87 -1.12 -0.15 7.60
C GLY A 87 -0.51 1.09 6.93
N TYR A 88 -0.83 1.31 5.66
CA TYR A 88 -0.37 2.53 4.96
C TYR A 88 -1.00 3.80 5.54
N GLY A 89 -2.26 3.75 5.98
CA GLY A 89 -2.91 4.85 6.65
C GLY A 89 -2.20 5.25 7.95
N PHE A 90 -1.69 4.27 8.71
CA PHE A 90 -0.88 4.52 9.89
C PHE A 90 0.45 5.21 9.54
N ILE A 91 1.13 4.72 8.50
CA ILE A 91 2.36 5.36 7.96
C ILE A 91 2.07 6.80 7.54
N GLY A 92 1.01 7.02 6.78
CA GLY A 92 0.60 8.36 6.32
C GLY A 92 0.25 9.30 7.47
N GLU A 93 -0.38 8.79 8.54
CA GLU A 93 -0.67 9.59 9.73
C GLU A 93 0.59 9.95 10.52
N LEU A 94 1.56 9.04 10.62
CA LEU A 94 2.87 9.33 11.21
C LEU A 94 3.64 10.39 10.42
N LEU A 95 3.67 10.26 9.10
CA LEU A 95 4.31 11.24 8.21
C LEU A 95 3.65 12.61 8.39
N ARG A 96 2.33 12.67 8.35
CA ARG A 96 1.56 13.91 8.52
C ARG A 96 1.84 14.61 9.86
N LYS A 97 2.01 13.83 10.94
CA LYS A 97 2.33 14.38 12.27
C LYS A 97 3.77 14.85 12.41
N ARG A 98 4.71 14.15 11.79
CA ARG A 98 6.14 14.43 11.91
C ARG A 98 6.65 15.43 10.87
N LEU A 99 5.97 15.52 9.73
CA LEU A 99 6.29 16.37 8.58
C LEU A 99 5.04 17.13 8.11
N PRO A 100 4.47 18.02 8.96
CA PRO A 100 3.20 18.68 8.67
C PRO A 100 3.24 19.54 7.41
N ASP A 101 4.40 20.10 7.09
CA ASP A 101 4.60 20.98 5.92
C ASP A 101 4.80 20.18 4.63
N GLY A 102 4.98 18.85 4.73
CA GLY A 102 5.31 18.00 3.59
C GLY A 102 6.74 18.20 3.01
N GLU A 103 7.54 19.06 3.63
CA GLU A 103 8.91 19.29 3.21
C GLU A 103 9.84 18.19 3.72
N VAL A 104 10.11 17.21 2.87
CA VAL A 104 10.99 16.06 3.18
C VAL A 104 12.47 16.47 3.03
N PHE A 105 12.78 17.26 2.02
CA PHE A 105 14.15 17.60 1.64
C PHE A 105 14.69 18.91 2.26
N GLY A 106 13.96 19.47 3.23
CA GLY A 106 14.34 20.74 3.87
C GLY A 106 15.61 20.64 4.71
N ASP A 107 15.83 19.53 5.39
CA ASP A 107 17.04 19.25 6.15
C ASP A 107 17.30 17.74 6.30
N ARG A 108 18.49 17.40 6.81
CA ARG A 108 18.93 16.02 7.04
C ARG A 108 18.02 15.25 8.02
N THR A 109 17.53 15.91 9.06
CA THR A 109 16.70 15.30 10.10
C THR A 109 15.34 14.93 9.54
N ARG A 110 14.73 15.80 8.73
CA ARG A 110 13.45 15.55 8.05
C ARG A 110 13.57 14.38 7.08
N LEU A 111 14.62 14.35 6.26
CA LEU A 111 14.88 13.24 5.34
C LEU A 111 15.06 11.92 6.09
N THR A 112 15.88 11.91 7.15
CA THR A 112 16.09 10.69 7.96
C THR A 112 14.80 10.24 8.64
N THR A 113 14.01 11.17 9.16
CA THR A 113 12.70 10.87 9.75
C THR A 113 11.75 10.24 8.72
N TRP A 114 11.68 10.81 7.53
CA TRP A 114 10.87 10.29 6.43
C TRP A 114 11.30 8.88 6.04
N LEU A 115 12.61 8.68 5.77
CA LEU A 115 13.15 7.37 5.42
C LEU A 115 12.90 6.33 6.51
N SER A 116 13.03 6.70 7.79
CA SER A 116 12.79 5.79 8.90
C SER A 116 11.31 5.40 9.00
N ILE A 117 10.39 6.35 8.86
CA ILE A 117 8.94 6.07 8.93
C ILE A 117 8.53 5.18 7.76
N ILE A 118 8.97 5.50 6.53
CA ILE A 118 8.67 4.68 5.35
C ILE A 118 9.30 3.29 5.52
N GLY A 119 10.61 3.18 5.72
CA GLY A 119 11.31 1.90 5.74
C GLY A 119 10.82 0.97 6.85
N ILE A 120 10.64 1.47 8.08
CA ILE A 120 10.15 0.65 9.21
C ILE A 120 8.64 0.40 9.06
N GLY A 121 7.88 1.39 8.64
CA GLY A 121 6.43 1.28 8.48
C GLY A 121 6.05 0.28 7.38
N THR A 122 6.68 0.36 6.21
CA THR A 122 6.45 -0.59 5.11
C THR A 122 6.94 -1.99 5.49
N LEU A 123 8.07 -2.14 6.20
CA LEU A 123 8.52 -3.44 6.70
C LEU A 123 7.50 -4.07 7.64
N ALA A 124 6.98 -3.30 8.62
CA ALA A 124 5.97 -3.80 9.55
C ALA A 124 4.68 -4.20 8.82
N ASN A 125 4.22 -3.37 7.87
CA ASN A 125 3.05 -3.66 7.05
C ASN A 125 3.26 -4.93 6.20
N SER A 126 4.44 -5.07 5.59
CA SER A 126 4.83 -6.24 4.81
C SER A 126 4.84 -7.52 5.65
N LEU A 127 5.40 -7.47 6.86
CA LEU A 127 5.41 -8.60 7.78
C LEU A 127 3.99 -9.06 8.12
N ILE A 128 3.08 -8.13 8.42
CA ILE A 128 1.68 -8.46 8.73
C ILE A 128 1.00 -9.07 7.49
N TYR A 129 1.12 -8.43 6.33
CA TYR A 129 0.46 -8.86 5.10
C TYR A 129 0.94 -10.25 4.63
N ILE A 130 2.26 -10.46 4.55
CA ILE A 130 2.87 -11.73 4.15
C ILE A 130 2.55 -12.85 5.15
N SER A 131 2.53 -12.54 6.46
CA SER A 131 2.11 -13.51 7.47
C SER A 131 0.66 -13.95 7.28
N LEU A 132 -0.25 -13.02 6.99
CA LEU A 132 -1.64 -13.35 6.70
C LEU A 132 -1.79 -14.19 5.44
N LEU A 133 -1.09 -13.87 4.36
CA LEU A 133 -1.11 -14.65 3.12
C LEU A 133 -0.61 -16.08 3.36
N SER A 134 0.42 -16.25 4.17
CA SER A 134 0.96 -17.56 4.49
C SER A 134 0.04 -18.36 5.43
N LEU A 135 -0.54 -17.72 6.45
CA LEU A 135 -1.50 -18.36 7.37
C LEU A 135 -2.78 -18.82 6.67
N THR A 136 -3.17 -18.12 5.62
CA THR A 136 -4.35 -18.46 4.81
C THR A 136 -4.05 -19.45 3.67
N GLY A 137 -2.79 -19.88 3.54
CA GLY A 137 -2.37 -20.83 2.52
C GLY A 137 -2.25 -20.24 1.10
N LEU A 138 -2.42 -18.92 0.93
CA LEU A 138 -2.25 -18.24 -0.36
C LEU A 138 -0.78 -18.14 -0.77
N LEU A 139 0.12 -18.02 0.20
CA LEU A 139 1.56 -17.98 -0.02
C LEU A 139 2.21 -19.21 0.64
N PRO A 140 2.89 -20.08 -0.12
CA PRO A 140 3.64 -21.21 0.41
C PRO A 140 4.68 -20.79 1.46
N GLU A 141 4.90 -21.61 2.48
CA GLU A 141 5.87 -21.31 3.54
C GLU A 141 7.29 -21.09 3.03
N GLY A 142 7.69 -21.85 2.01
CA GLY A 142 9.01 -21.73 1.38
C GLY A 142 9.26 -20.35 0.72
N ASP A 143 8.21 -19.65 0.33
CA ASP A 143 8.28 -18.38 -0.41
C ASP A 143 8.07 -17.15 0.48
N ARG A 144 7.93 -17.34 1.81
CA ARG A 144 7.69 -16.25 2.77
C ARG A 144 8.77 -15.17 2.73
N ILE A 145 10.04 -15.58 2.71
CA ILE A 145 11.17 -14.63 2.72
C ILE A 145 11.24 -13.88 1.42
N GLU A 146 11.09 -14.58 0.30
CA GLU A 146 11.04 -13.95 -1.02
C GLU A 146 9.85 -12.98 -1.12
N GLY A 147 8.67 -13.41 -0.69
CA GLY A 147 7.47 -12.58 -0.66
C GLY A 147 7.66 -11.33 0.19
N LEU A 148 8.26 -11.47 1.38
CA LEU A 148 8.53 -10.34 2.27
C LEU A 148 9.49 -9.32 1.62
N ILE A 149 10.59 -9.80 1.05
CA ILE A 149 11.59 -8.92 0.42
C ILE A 149 10.97 -8.20 -0.78
N ARG A 150 10.27 -8.93 -1.65
CA ARG A 150 9.63 -8.34 -2.84
C ARG A 150 8.59 -7.30 -2.47
N PHE A 151 7.74 -7.61 -1.50
CA PHE A 151 6.67 -6.71 -1.08
C PHE A 151 7.23 -5.46 -0.38
N TRP A 152 8.20 -5.65 0.55
CA TRP A 152 8.81 -4.53 1.27
C TRP A 152 9.63 -3.60 0.37
N VAL A 153 10.41 -4.16 -0.56
CA VAL A 153 11.25 -3.36 -1.47
C VAL A 153 10.41 -2.76 -2.60
N GLY A 154 9.32 -3.43 -2.99
CA GLY A 154 8.42 -2.98 -4.04
C GLY A 154 7.57 -1.78 -3.65
N ASP A 155 7.18 -1.70 -2.39
CA ASP A 155 6.36 -0.64 -1.82
C ASP A 155 7.20 0.54 -1.30
#